data_dd59bf32d47012d0f5789e77d7433756
#
_entry.id   dd59bf32d47012d0f5789e77d7433756
#
_cell.length_a   1.000
_cell.length_b   1.000
_cell.length_c   1.000
_cell.angle_alpha   90.00
_cell.angle_beta   90.00
_cell.angle_gamma   90.00
#
_symmetry.space_group_name_H-M   'P 1'
#
loop_
_entity.id
_entity.type
_entity.pdbx_description
1 polymer ?
#
loop_
_entity_poly.entity_id
_entity_poly.type
_entity_poly.pdbx_seq_one_letter_code
_entity_poly.pdbx_strand_id
1 'polypeptide(L)'
;ATHFENAVSQGYHITMHCDIDQVDSIDHIKQALEVIGVERLDHGTNIVENSDLADFVNQKQIGMTTCPKSNSFVSADMKGKEIIDLLAKGIEVSVNSDDPAYFGGYISENYWALAEAYDLSVDQVVQIAKNSFNSSWISDQQKRNYVQEIDDFVANYDFERETV
;
A
#
# COMPACT_ATOMS: atom_id res chain seq x y z
N ALA A 1 6.59 7.34 22.23
CA ALA A 1 7.90 6.73 21.98
C ALA A 1 8.09 5.50 22.88
N THR A 2 8.02 5.59 24.19
CA THR A 2 8.38 4.50 25.12
C THR A 2 7.65 3.15 24.89
N HIS A 3 6.39 3.16 24.49
CA HIS A 3 5.65 1.91 24.21
C HIS A 3 6.12 1.24 22.92
N PHE A 4 6.38 2.01 21.88
CA PHE A 4 6.90 1.51 20.61
C PHE A 4 8.33 0.99 20.77
N GLU A 5 9.20 1.73 21.47
CA GLU A 5 10.57 1.29 21.80
C GLU A 5 10.57 -0.05 22.54
N ASN A 6 9.64 -0.22 23.49
CA ASN A 6 9.49 -1.47 24.21
C ASN A 6 9.03 -2.62 23.28
N ALA A 7 8.08 -2.37 22.36
CA ALA A 7 7.64 -3.36 21.39
C ALA A 7 8.79 -3.78 20.46
N VAL A 8 9.53 -2.82 19.91
CA VAL A 8 10.73 -3.09 19.07
C VAL A 8 11.78 -3.91 19.84
N SER A 9 12.03 -3.58 21.11
CA SER A 9 13.00 -4.32 21.94
C SER A 9 12.60 -5.78 22.17
N GLN A 10 11.33 -6.12 22.01
CA GLN A 10 10.78 -7.47 22.08
C GLN A 10 10.69 -8.16 20.70
N GLY A 11 11.16 -7.51 19.63
CA GLY A 11 11.17 -8.06 18.28
C GLY A 11 9.87 -7.90 17.49
N TYR A 12 8.97 -7.01 17.92
CA TYR A 12 7.77 -6.69 17.16
C TYR A 12 8.07 -5.66 16.08
N HIS A 13 7.45 -5.83 14.92
CA HIS A 13 7.38 -4.83 13.86
C HIS A 13 6.35 -3.75 14.18
N ILE A 14 6.59 -2.55 13.67
CA ILE A 14 5.71 -1.40 13.90
C ILE A 14 5.07 -0.96 12.60
N THR A 15 3.77 -0.97 12.56
CA THR A 15 2.95 -0.31 11.54
C THR A 15 2.07 0.74 12.19
N MET A 16 1.64 1.74 11.43
CA MET A 16 0.77 2.79 11.96
C MET A 16 -0.25 3.24 10.92
N HIS A 17 -1.51 3.29 11.36
CA HIS A 17 -2.57 3.98 10.64
C HIS A 17 -2.24 5.48 10.57
N CYS A 18 -2.28 6.03 9.37
CA CYS A 18 -2.06 7.45 9.11
C CYS A 18 -3.31 8.08 8.51
N ASP A 19 -3.60 9.28 8.96
CA ASP A 19 -4.79 10.03 8.57
C ASP A 19 -4.89 10.25 7.05
N ILE A 20 -6.15 10.34 6.58
CA ILE A 20 -6.48 10.77 5.21
C ILE A 20 -7.25 12.07 5.31
N ASP A 21 -6.77 13.11 4.60
CA ASP A 21 -7.40 14.42 4.49
C ASP A 21 -7.73 15.12 5.83
N GLN A 22 -6.96 14.80 6.87
CA GLN A 22 -7.07 15.50 8.15
C GLN A 22 -6.12 16.69 8.19
N VAL A 23 -6.46 17.64 9.05
CA VAL A 23 -5.55 18.74 9.38
C VAL A 23 -4.26 18.16 9.93
N ASP A 24 -3.13 18.64 9.44
CA ASP A 24 -1.79 18.21 9.85
C ASP A 24 -1.42 16.74 9.51
N SER A 25 -2.11 16.10 8.53
CA SER A 25 -1.80 14.71 8.09
C SER A 25 -0.32 14.50 7.77
N ILE A 26 0.32 15.48 7.13
CA ILE A 26 1.76 15.41 6.79
C ILE A 26 2.62 15.39 8.05
N ASP A 27 2.30 16.18 9.05
CA ASP A 27 3.03 16.21 10.32
C ASP A 27 2.84 14.90 11.10
N HIS A 28 1.65 14.30 11.05
CA HIS A 28 1.39 12.99 11.64
C HIS A 28 2.18 11.88 10.94
N ILE A 29 2.22 11.85 9.61
CA ILE A 29 3.04 10.92 8.83
C ILE A 29 4.52 11.10 9.16
N LYS A 30 4.99 12.34 9.24
CA LYS A 30 6.37 12.65 9.62
C LYS A 30 6.72 12.14 11.02
N GLN A 31 5.83 12.32 11.99
CA GLN A 31 6.02 11.78 13.34
C GLN A 31 6.07 10.25 13.35
N ALA A 32 5.20 9.59 12.57
CA ALA A 32 5.22 8.14 12.44
C ALA A 32 6.58 7.64 11.91
N LEU A 33 7.11 8.29 10.88
CA LEU A 33 8.36 7.92 10.23
C LEU A 33 9.60 8.28 11.06
N GLU A 34 9.70 9.53 11.52
CA GLU A 34 10.94 10.07 12.10
C GLU A 34 11.03 9.88 13.62
N VAL A 35 9.90 9.88 14.32
CA VAL A 35 9.87 9.83 15.80
C VAL A 35 9.55 8.42 16.30
N ILE A 36 8.57 7.77 15.69
CA ILE A 36 8.16 6.41 16.07
C ILE A 36 9.02 5.37 15.36
N GLY A 37 9.41 5.63 14.11
CA GLY A 37 10.23 4.74 13.31
C GLY A 37 9.45 3.53 12.81
N VAL A 38 8.27 3.78 12.24
CA VAL A 38 7.42 2.72 11.68
C VAL A 38 8.09 2.05 10.48
N GLU A 39 7.83 0.77 10.32
CA GLU A 39 8.34 -0.05 9.22
C GLU A 39 7.32 -0.18 8.08
N ARG A 40 6.08 0.26 8.31
CA ARG A 40 5.01 0.34 7.32
C ARG A 40 4.02 1.44 7.71
N LEU A 41 3.46 2.11 6.70
CA LEU A 41 2.35 3.05 6.85
C LEU A 41 1.06 2.39 6.37
N ASP A 42 0.00 2.49 7.17
CA ASP A 42 -1.33 2.10 6.75
C ASP A 42 -2.10 3.37 6.35
N HIS A 43 -2.71 3.39 5.17
CA HIS A 43 -3.24 4.55 4.46
C HIS A 43 -2.14 5.59 4.13
N GLY A 44 -2.19 6.76 4.72
CA GLY A 44 -1.12 7.78 4.60
C GLY A 44 -0.92 8.36 3.21
N THR A 45 -1.90 8.26 2.32
CA THR A 45 -1.80 8.66 0.89
C THR A 45 -1.49 10.14 0.70
N ASN A 46 -1.82 11.00 1.69
CA ASN A 46 -1.45 12.42 1.66
C ASN A 46 0.07 12.69 1.60
N ILE A 47 0.91 11.67 1.83
CA ILE A 47 2.37 11.81 1.69
C ILE A 47 2.79 12.29 0.30
N VAL A 48 1.95 12.11 -0.74
CA VAL A 48 2.20 12.65 -2.09
C VAL A 48 2.39 14.16 -2.11
N GLU A 49 1.83 14.87 -1.13
CA GLU A 49 1.92 16.32 -0.98
C GLU A 49 3.30 16.78 -0.48
N ASN A 50 4.13 15.85 0.01
CA ASN A 50 5.47 16.13 0.51
C ASN A 50 6.50 15.20 -0.15
N SER A 51 7.20 15.74 -1.15
CA SER A 51 8.20 14.98 -1.93
C SER A 51 9.31 14.41 -1.07
N ASP A 52 9.79 15.16 -0.06
CA ASP A 52 10.92 14.73 0.77
C ASP A 52 10.55 13.52 1.63
N LEU A 53 9.32 13.49 2.16
CA LEU A 53 8.80 12.35 2.91
C LEU A 53 8.54 11.14 1.99
N ALA A 54 7.99 11.36 0.79
CA ALA A 54 7.80 10.32 -0.20
C ALA A 54 9.14 9.71 -0.63
N ASP A 55 10.15 10.53 -0.88
CA ASP A 55 11.50 10.08 -1.20
C ASP A 55 12.14 9.32 -0.03
N PHE A 56 11.92 9.75 1.21
CA PHE A 56 12.38 9.05 2.40
C PHE A 56 11.75 7.64 2.49
N VAL A 57 10.43 7.52 2.30
CA VAL A 57 9.71 6.24 2.32
C VAL A 57 10.25 5.31 1.24
N ASN A 58 10.45 5.82 0.01
CA ASN A 58 11.03 5.05 -1.08
C ASN A 58 12.46 4.58 -0.79
N GLN A 59 13.34 5.47 -0.35
CA GLN A 59 14.73 5.14 -0.01
C GLN A 59 14.86 4.12 1.12
N LYS A 60 13.94 4.16 2.08
CA LYS A 60 13.87 3.23 3.22
C LYS A 60 13.11 1.95 2.91
N GLN A 61 12.50 1.84 1.74
CA GLN A 61 11.65 0.72 1.34
C GLN A 61 10.53 0.43 2.36
N ILE A 62 9.93 1.51 2.89
CA ILE A 62 8.78 1.42 3.79
C ILE A 62 7.55 1.17 2.94
N GLY A 63 6.89 0.03 3.15
CA GLY A 63 5.66 -0.32 2.45
C GLY A 63 4.47 0.52 2.90
N MET A 64 3.49 0.68 2.01
CA MET A 64 2.24 1.36 2.31
C MET A 64 1.05 0.46 1.97
N THR A 65 0.15 0.27 2.94
CA THR A 65 -1.11 -0.45 2.72
C THR A 65 -2.21 0.55 2.39
N THR A 66 -2.70 0.55 1.17
CA THR A 66 -3.76 1.45 0.73
C THR A 66 -5.09 0.71 0.61
N CYS A 67 -6.20 1.37 0.95
CA CYS A 67 -7.50 0.74 1.05
C CYS A 67 -8.56 1.55 0.26
N PRO A 68 -8.66 1.38 -1.08
CA PRO A 68 -9.46 2.25 -1.93
C PRO A 68 -10.93 2.37 -1.51
N LYS A 69 -11.59 1.26 -1.20
CA LYS A 69 -13.02 1.29 -0.79
C LYS A 69 -13.22 1.90 0.59
N SER A 70 -12.34 1.62 1.53
CA SER A 70 -12.34 2.26 2.87
C SER A 70 -12.13 3.77 2.72
N ASN A 71 -11.15 4.19 1.94
CA ASN A 71 -10.88 5.60 1.65
C ASN A 71 -12.13 6.29 1.06
N SER A 72 -12.78 5.67 0.07
CA SER A 72 -14.02 6.20 -0.53
C SER A 72 -15.14 6.38 0.50
N PHE A 73 -15.24 5.50 1.47
CA PHE A 73 -16.24 5.58 2.52
C PHE A 73 -15.94 6.72 3.51
N VAL A 74 -14.68 6.88 3.89
CA VAL A 74 -14.26 7.85 4.92
C VAL A 74 -14.13 9.26 4.37
N SER A 75 -13.54 9.42 3.17
CA SER A 75 -13.22 10.74 2.58
C SER A 75 -14.01 11.06 1.32
N ALA A 76 -14.94 10.19 0.89
CA ALA A 76 -15.64 10.27 -0.38
C ALA A 76 -14.72 10.22 -1.64
N ASP A 77 -13.47 9.80 -1.46
CA ASP A 77 -12.47 9.63 -2.51
C ASP A 77 -11.62 8.38 -2.21
N MET A 78 -11.45 7.49 -3.19
CA MET A 78 -10.63 6.28 -3.01
C MET A 78 -9.13 6.56 -2.95
N LYS A 79 -8.70 7.79 -3.19
CA LYS A 79 -7.29 8.20 -3.24
C LYS A 79 -6.49 7.46 -4.31
N GLY A 80 -7.17 7.11 -5.40
CA GLY A 80 -6.57 6.32 -6.45
C GLY A 80 -5.47 7.07 -7.20
N LYS A 81 -5.63 8.38 -7.40
CA LYS A 81 -4.57 9.19 -8.01
C LYS A 81 -3.30 9.18 -7.15
N GLU A 82 -3.44 9.39 -5.86
CA GLU A 82 -2.35 9.37 -4.90
C GLU A 82 -1.66 7.99 -4.88
N ILE A 83 -2.44 6.89 -4.90
CA ILE A 83 -1.92 5.53 -4.96
C ILE A 83 -1.07 5.33 -6.22
N ILE A 84 -1.55 5.78 -7.38
CA ILE A 84 -0.85 5.67 -8.66
C ILE A 84 0.41 6.55 -8.68
N ASP A 85 0.33 7.76 -8.16
CA ASP A 85 1.49 8.67 -8.07
C ASP A 85 2.58 8.09 -7.17
N LEU A 86 2.22 7.44 -6.05
CA LEU A 86 3.15 6.74 -5.16
C LEU A 86 3.78 5.53 -5.84
N LEU A 87 2.96 4.72 -6.55
CA LEU A 87 3.44 3.59 -7.34
C LEU A 87 4.45 4.04 -8.40
N ALA A 88 4.14 5.13 -9.13
CA ALA A 88 5.02 5.71 -10.15
C ALA A 88 6.34 6.23 -9.57
N LYS A 89 6.38 6.62 -8.31
CA LYS A 89 7.61 6.98 -7.59
C LYS A 89 8.42 5.76 -7.12
N GLY A 90 7.93 4.54 -7.32
CA GLY A 90 8.59 3.30 -6.90
C GLY A 90 8.34 2.94 -5.44
N ILE A 91 7.40 3.58 -4.77
CA ILE A 91 7.00 3.22 -3.40
C ILE A 91 6.22 1.90 -3.43
N GLU A 92 6.49 1.02 -2.49
CA GLU A 92 5.84 -0.27 -2.36
C GLU A 92 4.42 -0.12 -1.80
N VAL A 93 3.51 0.46 -2.61
CA VAL A 93 2.08 0.50 -2.28
C VAL A 93 1.43 -0.85 -2.58
N SER A 94 0.58 -1.31 -1.69
CA SER A 94 -0.29 -2.47 -1.86
C SER A 94 -1.75 -2.08 -1.74
N VAL A 95 -2.64 -2.82 -2.40
CA VAL A 95 -4.09 -2.66 -2.26
C VAL A 95 -4.62 -3.66 -1.25
N ASN A 96 -5.44 -3.19 -0.33
CA ASN A 96 -5.97 -3.95 0.81
C ASN A 96 -7.45 -3.66 1.01
N SER A 97 -8.14 -4.52 1.74
CA SER A 97 -9.60 -4.42 1.95
C SER A 97 -10.00 -3.61 3.18
N ASP A 98 -9.06 -3.38 4.13
CA ASP A 98 -9.39 -2.86 5.45
C ASP A 98 -10.45 -3.75 6.12
N ASP A 99 -11.59 -3.22 6.55
CA ASP A 99 -12.72 -3.95 7.10
C ASP A 99 -13.73 -4.32 5.99
N PRO A 100 -13.55 -5.46 5.28
CA PRO A 100 -14.29 -5.75 4.05
C PRO A 100 -15.80 -5.88 4.26
N ALA A 101 -16.21 -6.40 5.40
CA ALA A 101 -17.63 -6.53 5.75
C ALA A 101 -18.29 -5.16 6.03
N TYR A 102 -17.50 -4.19 6.50
CA TYR A 102 -17.97 -2.83 6.79
C TYR A 102 -17.94 -1.93 5.55
N PHE A 103 -16.85 -1.96 4.79
CA PHE A 103 -16.66 -1.11 3.62
C PHE A 103 -17.19 -1.72 2.30
N GLY A 104 -17.80 -2.91 2.38
CA GLY A 104 -18.51 -3.52 1.25
C GLY A 104 -17.62 -3.99 0.11
N GLY A 105 -16.47 -4.60 0.42
CA GLY A 105 -15.61 -5.21 -0.59
C GLY A 105 -14.35 -5.86 -0.03
N TYR A 106 -14.11 -7.08 -0.47
CA TYR A 106 -12.90 -7.84 -0.18
C TYR A 106 -11.74 -7.38 -1.08
N ILE A 107 -10.67 -8.15 -1.12
CA ILE A 107 -9.46 -7.76 -1.84
C ILE A 107 -9.70 -7.57 -3.34
N SER A 108 -10.43 -8.50 -3.97
CA SER A 108 -10.69 -8.45 -5.42
C SER A 108 -11.50 -7.21 -5.83
N GLU A 109 -12.52 -6.86 -5.03
CA GLU A 109 -13.34 -5.67 -5.28
C GLU A 109 -12.55 -4.36 -5.09
N ASN A 110 -11.54 -4.34 -4.22
CA ASN A 110 -10.65 -3.18 -4.07
C ASN A 110 -9.74 -3.01 -5.29
N TYR A 111 -9.13 -4.11 -5.77
CA TYR A 111 -8.33 -4.08 -7.00
C TYR A 111 -9.18 -3.68 -8.20
N TRP A 112 -10.36 -4.29 -8.35
CA TRP A 112 -11.27 -3.98 -9.45
C TRP A 112 -11.71 -2.52 -9.45
N ALA A 113 -12.15 -2.00 -8.30
CA ALA A 113 -12.60 -0.62 -8.17
C ALA A 113 -11.50 0.38 -8.55
N LEU A 114 -10.27 0.14 -8.10
CA LEU A 114 -9.13 0.99 -8.43
C LEU A 114 -8.76 0.89 -9.93
N ALA A 115 -8.69 -0.34 -10.45
CA ALA A 115 -8.31 -0.58 -11.84
C ALA A 115 -9.32 0.03 -12.82
N GLU A 116 -10.62 -0.14 -12.57
CA GLU A 116 -11.69 0.41 -13.41
C GLU A 116 -11.74 1.95 -13.37
N ALA A 117 -11.60 2.53 -12.16
CA ALA A 117 -11.72 3.98 -12.00
C ALA A 117 -10.54 4.75 -12.62
N TYR A 118 -9.36 4.14 -12.71
CA TYR A 118 -8.12 4.80 -13.14
C TYR A 118 -7.45 4.11 -14.34
N ASP A 119 -8.13 3.19 -15.01
CA ASP A 119 -7.65 2.48 -16.21
C ASP A 119 -6.24 1.89 -16.00
N LEU A 120 -6.06 1.16 -14.89
CA LEU A 120 -4.76 0.57 -14.58
C LEU A 120 -4.37 -0.48 -15.61
N SER A 121 -3.13 -0.41 -16.06
CA SER A 121 -2.56 -1.47 -16.88
C SER A 121 -2.36 -2.75 -16.06
N VAL A 122 -2.28 -3.89 -16.76
CA VAL A 122 -1.93 -5.18 -16.15
C VAL A 122 -0.62 -5.08 -15.36
N ASP A 123 0.39 -4.40 -15.92
CA ASP A 123 1.68 -4.23 -15.26
C ASP A 123 1.57 -3.48 -13.93
N GLN A 124 0.71 -2.45 -13.85
CA GLN A 124 0.48 -1.72 -12.60
C GLN A 124 -0.22 -2.59 -11.56
N VAL A 125 -1.23 -3.35 -11.96
CA VAL A 125 -1.94 -4.30 -11.06
C VAL A 125 -0.98 -5.37 -10.56
N VAL A 126 -0.17 -5.94 -11.44
CA VAL A 126 0.86 -6.93 -11.10
C VAL A 126 1.90 -6.35 -10.14
N GLN A 127 2.36 -5.12 -10.39
CA GLN A 127 3.33 -4.47 -9.51
C GLN A 127 2.75 -4.23 -8.11
N ILE A 128 1.51 -3.77 -7.99
CA ILE A 128 0.81 -3.60 -6.71
C ILE A 128 0.71 -4.94 -5.97
N ALA A 129 0.39 -6.03 -6.68
CA ALA A 129 0.33 -7.36 -6.10
C ALA A 129 1.71 -7.83 -5.58
N LYS A 130 2.78 -7.63 -6.36
CA LYS A 130 4.15 -7.93 -5.92
C LYS A 130 4.57 -7.11 -4.70
N ASN A 131 4.22 -5.83 -4.67
CA ASN A 131 4.51 -4.95 -3.55
C ASN A 131 3.93 -5.47 -2.23
N SER A 132 2.75 -6.12 -2.26
CA SER A 132 2.14 -6.69 -1.05
C SER A 132 3.02 -7.77 -0.39
N PHE A 133 3.77 -8.54 -1.18
CA PHE A 133 4.74 -9.50 -0.67
C PHE A 133 6.07 -8.85 -0.31
N ASN A 134 6.58 -7.92 -1.13
CA ASN A 134 7.84 -7.24 -0.88
C ASN A 134 7.82 -6.47 0.43
N SER A 135 6.73 -5.75 0.72
CA SER A 135 6.56 -4.97 1.96
C SER A 135 6.08 -5.78 3.16
N SER A 136 5.85 -7.10 3.01
CA SER A 136 5.46 -7.98 4.11
C SER A 136 6.65 -8.36 4.97
N TRP A 137 6.38 -8.86 6.18
CA TRP A 137 7.42 -9.31 7.13
C TRP A 137 7.70 -10.82 7.08
N ILE A 138 7.43 -11.46 5.95
CA ILE A 138 7.83 -12.84 5.68
C ILE A 138 9.32 -12.90 5.29
N SER A 139 9.89 -14.11 5.27
CA SER A 139 11.30 -14.28 4.88
C SER A 139 11.53 -13.89 3.41
N ASP A 140 12.75 -13.44 3.09
CA ASP A 140 13.13 -13.09 1.71
C ASP A 140 12.92 -14.23 0.72
N GLN A 141 13.09 -15.48 1.17
CA GLN A 141 12.83 -16.64 0.33
C GLN A 141 11.34 -16.77 0.00
N GLN A 142 10.47 -16.52 0.97
CA GLN A 142 9.01 -16.54 0.74
C GLN A 142 8.60 -15.39 -0.18
N LYS A 143 9.14 -14.18 0.01
CA LYS A 143 8.89 -13.05 -0.89
C LYS A 143 9.23 -13.41 -2.33
N ARG A 144 10.45 -13.92 -2.56
CA ARG A 144 10.86 -14.36 -3.91
C ARG A 144 9.95 -15.42 -4.50
N ASN A 145 9.52 -16.39 -3.70
CA ASN A 145 8.64 -17.46 -4.17
C ASN A 145 7.29 -16.89 -4.63
N TYR A 146 6.64 -16.05 -3.82
CA TYR A 146 5.34 -15.46 -4.16
C TYR A 146 5.43 -14.50 -5.35
N VAL A 147 6.50 -13.70 -5.43
CA VAL A 147 6.73 -12.84 -6.60
C VAL A 147 6.91 -13.69 -7.87
N GLN A 148 7.64 -14.82 -7.77
CA GLN A 148 7.80 -15.74 -8.90
C GLN A 148 6.47 -16.40 -9.30
N GLU A 149 5.62 -16.79 -8.35
CA GLU A 149 4.28 -17.33 -8.64
C GLU A 149 3.42 -16.32 -9.42
N ILE A 150 3.51 -15.02 -9.06
CA ILE A 150 2.84 -13.95 -9.83
C ILE A 150 3.41 -13.89 -11.26
N ASP A 151 4.72 -13.88 -11.41
CA ASP A 151 5.38 -13.82 -12.73
C ASP A 151 5.00 -15.02 -13.61
N ASP A 152 5.01 -16.20 -13.04
CA ASP A 152 4.62 -17.42 -13.72
C ASP A 152 3.14 -17.40 -14.14
N PHE A 153 2.25 -16.88 -13.27
CA PHE A 153 0.85 -16.71 -13.59
C PHE A 153 0.68 -15.76 -14.79
N VAL A 154 1.29 -14.59 -14.74
CA VAL A 154 1.19 -13.56 -15.78
C VAL A 154 1.74 -14.09 -17.12
N ALA A 155 2.87 -14.81 -17.09
CA ALA A 155 3.50 -15.37 -18.29
C ALA A 155 2.65 -16.45 -18.97
N ASN A 156 1.81 -17.14 -18.22
CA ASN A 156 0.97 -18.24 -18.74
C ASN A 156 -0.50 -17.84 -18.94
N TYR A 157 -0.90 -16.64 -18.55
CA TYR A 157 -2.28 -16.18 -18.68
C TYR A 157 -2.54 -15.52 -20.04
N ASP A 158 -3.60 -15.94 -20.70
CA ASP A 158 -4.02 -15.42 -22.02
C ASP A 158 -5.02 -14.29 -21.81
N PHE A 159 -4.52 -13.06 -21.66
CA PHE A 159 -5.33 -11.85 -21.48
C PHE A 159 -6.22 -11.50 -22.68
N GLU A 160 -5.97 -12.08 -23.88
CA GLU A 160 -6.78 -11.80 -25.07
C GLU A 160 -8.11 -12.60 -25.09
N ARG A 161 -8.22 -13.65 -24.29
CA ARG A 161 -9.39 -14.54 -24.27
C ARG A 161 -10.62 -13.98 -23.56
N GLU A 162 -10.49 -12.93 -22.74
CA GLU A 162 -11.59 -12.39 -21.93
C GLU A 162 -12.25 -11.12 -22.52
N THR A 163 -11.88 -10.71 -23.72
CA THR A 163 -12.52 -9.60 -24.45
C THR A 163 -13.68 -10.08 -25.34
N VAL A 164 -14.61 -10.90 -24.78
CA VAL A 164 -15.84 -11.30 -25.45
C VAL A 164 -17.06 -10.88 -24.65
#